data_c47a08b1b4e537acc602ea925526f9ad
#
_entry.id   c47a08b1b4e537acc602ea925526f9ad
#
_cell.length_a   1.000
_cell.length_b   1.000
_cell.length_c   1.000
_cell.angle_alpha   90.00
_cell.angle_beta   90.00
_cell.angle_gamma   90.00
#
_symmetry.space_group_name_H-M   'P 1'
#
loop_
_entity.id
_entity.type
_entity.pdbx_description
1 polymer ?
#
loop_
_entity_poly.entity_id
_entity_poly.type
_entity_poly.pdbx_seq_one_letter_code
_entity_poly.pdbx_strand_id
1 'polypeptide(L)'
;MISSHSFSNKKNGYNKSLRNATLKTRSKNFLESANVINQGVCGTDKLSLIDNPIYIIYNTFGLKAEGYPLCGKPVFVYIFIRGNHMAYSMTGFGRGEKVYDTRKYNIELKSVNSRFCDISIRMPRMFNYLDGDIRRVVTDRLLRGKIDIFINYEDQGEAGQTVTVNSGLAKEYSEAAKAISAVTGREDDFGVARIATMQDVLSVTQNQIDEEAASKELLETLNLAIDGLLAMRKREGDNLVASILSKIDSLEGLRGEVVTRAPEVVEAYKQKLSARINEILTSDQREFYDDNRLAAEVAIFADKCAIDEEMARLSSHFSQARKILAEDGPVGKKMDFLVQEINREVNTTGSKANDIEITSRVLSMKNLVEEIREQIQNLV
;
A
#
# COMPACT_ATOMS: atom_id res chain seq x y z
N MET A 1 9.58 -49.82 28.65
CA MET A 1 8.22 -50.34 28.69
C MET A 1 7.29 -49.32 29.36
N ILE A 2 6.19 -48.97 28.66
CA ILE A 2 4.98 -48.28 29.16
C ILE A 2 5.20 -46.76 29.39
N SER A 3 4.73 -46.00 28.56
CA SER A 3 3.56 -45.35 28.00
C SER A 3 3.51 -43.86 28.41
N SER A 4 3.83 -43.04 27.45
CA SER A 4 3.55 -41.59 27.48
C SER A 4 2.69 -41.20 26.25
N HIS A 5 1.40 -41.54 26.34
CA HIS A 5 0.40 -41.05 25.40
C HIS A 5 -0.87 -40.75 26.21
N SER A 6 -1.09 -39.47 26.56
CA SER A 6 -2.43 -38.89 26.77
C SER A 6 -2.41 -37.52 27.47
N PHE A 7 -1.76 -36.48 26.91
CA PHE A 7 -1.96 -35.11 27.44
C PHE A 7 -2.12 -34.03 26.38
N SER A 8 -2.22 -34.39 25.09
CA SER A 8 -2.28 -33.38 24.00
C SER A 8 -3.68 -33.03 23.49
N ASN A 9 -4.74 -33.77 23.86
CA ASN A 9 -6.06 -33.59 23.25
C ASN A 9 -7.07 -32.77 24.04
N LYS A 10 -6.78 -32.33 25.27
CA LYS A 10 -7.74 -31.50 26.06
C LYS A 10 -7.60 -29.99 25.87
N LYS A 11 -6.45 -29.48 25.42
CA LYS A 11 -6.26 -28.04 25.19
C LYS A 11 -6.88 -27.53 23.88
N ASN A 12 -7.05 -28.37 22.87
CA ASN A 12 -7.65 -27.95 21.57
C ASN A 12 -9.19 -27.91 21.60
N GLY A 13 -9.84 -28.62 22.53
CA GLY A 13 -11.30 -28.60 22.68
C GLY A 13 -11.82 -27.31 23.34
N TYR A 14 -11.09 -26.79 24.31
CA TYR A 14 -11.48 -25.58 25.05
C TYR A 14 -11.39 -24.30 24.18
N ASN A 15 -10.36 -24.19 23.33
CA ASN A 15 -10.21 -23.03 22.43
C ASN A 15 -11.23 -23.02 21.29
N LYS A 16 -11.73 -24.19 20.86
CA LYS A 16 -12.77 -24.28 19.82
C LYS A 16 -14.15 -23.92 20.36
N SER A 17 -14.43 -24.29 21.62
CA SER A 17 -15.68 -23.96 22.33
C SER A 17 -15.78 -22.44 22.61
N LEU A 18 -14.72 -21.82 23.08
CA LEU A 18 -14.68 -20.36 23.34
C LEU A 18 -14.78 -19.53 22.05
N ARG A 19 -14.12 -19.94 20.95
CA ARG A 19 -14.29 -19.26 19.66
C ARG A 19 -15.71 -19.37 19.11
N ASN A 20 -16.36 -20.54 19.25
CA ASN A 20 -17.74 -20.73 18.81
C ASN A 20 -18.75 -19.99 19.68
N ALA A 21 -18.51 -19.84 20.97
CA ALA A 21 -19.35 -19.05 21.86
C ALA A 21 -19.26 -17.55 21.56
N THR A 22 -18.04 -17.03 21.29
CA THR A 22 -17.83 -15.63 20.95
C THR A 22 -18.42 -15.28 19.56
N LEU A 23 -18.38 -16.20 18.61
CA LEU A 23 -19.03 -16.03 17.30
C LEU A 23 -20.56 -16.08 17.39
N LYS A 24 -21.13 -16.97 18.24
CA LYS A 24 -22.58 -17.01 18.45
C LYS A 24 -23.12 -15.77 19.17
N THR A 25 -22.40 -15.23 20.14
CA THR A 25 -22.82 -14.01 20.86
C THR A 25 -22.71 -12.78 19.95
N ARG A 26 -21.68 -12.69 19.08
CA ARG A 26 -21.57 -11.62 18.09
C ARG A 26 -22.63 -11.70 16.99
N SER A 27 -23.01 -12.92 16.56
CA SER A 27 -24.08 -13.08 15.56
C SER A 27 -25.46 -12.77 16.12
N LYS A 28 -25.70 -13.00 17.42
CA LYS A 28 -26.99 -12.68 18.07
C LYS A 28 -27.19 -11.17 18.24
N ASN A 29 -26.16 -10.45 18.68
CA ASN A 29 -26.19 -9.00 18.76
C ASN A 29 -26.26 -8.34 17.36
N PHE A 30 -25.72 -8.99 16.33
CA PHE A 30 -25.80 -8.55 14.93
C PHE A 30 -27.23 -8.71 14.37
N LEU A 31 -27.91 -9.82 14.68
CA LEU A 31 -29.32 -10.06 14.26
C LEU A 31 -30.32 -9.14 14.98
N GLU A 32 -30.06 -8.80 16.24
CA GLU A 32 -30.88 -7.83 16.98
C GLU A 32 -30.71 -6.40 16.43
N SER A 33 -29.51 -6.00 16.03
CA SER A 33 -29.27 -4.71 15.36
C SER A 33 -29.87 -4.65 13.94
N ALA A 34 -29.89 -5.78 13.22
CA ALA A 34 -30.53 -5.85 11.89
C ALA A 34 -32.05 -5.78 11.95
N ASN A 35 -32.69 -6.24 13.03
CA ASN A 35 -34.14 -6.14 13.22
C ASN A 35 -34.64 -4.71 13.52
N VAL A 36 -33.80 -3.86 14.09
CA VAL A 36 -34.12 -2.44 14.33
C VAL A 36 -34.12 -1.62 13.03
N ILE A 37 -33.33 -2.04 12.02
CA ILE A 37 -33.22 -1.34 10.73
C ILE A 37 -34.39 -1.71 9.78
N ASN A 38 -35.13 -2.79 10.04
CA ASN A 38 -36.18 -3.29 9.17
C ASN A 38 -37.53 -2.55 9.34
N GLN A 39 -37.63 -1.54 10.20
CA GLN A 39 -38.82 -0.68 10.32
C GLN A 39 -38.58 0.68 9.68
N GLY A 40 -38.59 0.68 8.34
CA GLY A 40 -38.83 1.87 7.51
C GLY A 40 -37.63 2.76 7.28
N VAL A 41 -36.96 2.58 6.17
CA VAL A 41 -36.41 3.74 5.39
C VAL A 41 -36.21 3.30 3.94
N CYS A 42 -37.00 3.84 3.06
CA CYS A 42 -36.69 4.01 1.65
C CYS A 42 -35.95 5.35 1.53
N GLY A 43 -34.64 5.35 1.53
CA GLY A 43 -33.84 6.58 1.43
C GLY A 43 -32.35 6.26 1.47
N THR A 44 -31.60 6.79 0.52
CA THR A 44 -30.15 6.75 0.46
C THR A 44 -29.55 7.70 1.49
N ASP A 45 -29.61 7.37 2.77
CA ASP A 45 -28.95 8.15 3.80
C ASP A 45 -27.66 7.49 4.25
N LYS A 46 -26.57 8.26 4.11
CA LYS A 46 -25.25 7.92 4.64
C LYS A 46 -25.29 7.91 6.16
N LEU A 47 -25.35 6.74 6.78
CA LEU A 47 -25.06 6.59 8.20
C LEU A 47 -23.55 6.60 8.40
N SER A 48 -23.03 7.76 8.78
CA SER A 48 -21.68 7.90 9.28
C SER A 48 -21.66 7.52 10.76
N LEU A 49 -21.29 6.31 11.09
CA LEU A 49 -20.92 5.92 12.44
C LEU A 49 -19.43 5.56 12.45
N ILE A 50 -18.68 6.49 13.05
CA ILE A 50 -17.38 6.31 13.71
C ILE A 50 -16.48 5.22 13.07
N ASP A 51 -15.51 5.66 12.29
CA ASP A 51 -14.28 4.98 11.83
C ASP A 51 -14.33 3.70 10.96
N ASN A 52 -15.49 3.18 10.58
CA ASN A 52 -15.56 2.11 9.58
C ASN A 52 -16.92 2.12 8.87
N PRO A 53 -17.01 2.52 7.58
CA PRO A 53 -18.28 2.41 6.85
C PRO A 53 -18.58 0.94 6.54
N ILE A 54 -19.61 0.41 7.18
CA ILE A 54 -20.21 -0.89 6.83
C ILE A 54 -21.28 -0.59 5.78
N TYR A 55 -21.02 -0.95 4.53
CA TYR A 55 -22.05 -0.92 3.49
C TYR A 55 -22.79 -2.25 3.49
N ILE A 56 -24.04 -2.27 3.94
CA ILE A 56 -24.93 -3.42 3.83
C ILE A 56 -25.82 -3.18 2.60
N ILE A 57 -25.63 -3.97 1.58
CA ILE A 57 -26.46 -3.96 0.39
C ILE A 57 -27.28 -5.27 0.40
N TYR A 58 -28.60 -5.22 0.28
CA TYR A 58 -29.48 -6.38 0.31
C TYR A 58 -29.78 -6.93 -1.09
N ASN A 59 -29.70 -8.24 -1.25
CA ASN A 59 -30.24 -8.91 -2.42
C ASN A 59 -31.63 -9.45 -2.10
N THR A 60 -32.65 -8.89 -2.69
CA THR A 60 -34.01 -9.39 -2.57
C THR A 60 -34.29 -10.47 -3.61
N PHE A 61 -33.63 -11.62 -3.49
CA PHE A 61 -34.05 -12.82 -4.17
C PHE A 61 -35.00 -13.60 -3.24
N GLY A 62 -36.29 -13.58 -3.54
CA GLY A 62 -37.23 -14.58 -3.03
C GLY A 62 -38.08 -14.22 -1.81
N LEU A 63 -38.21 -12.97 -1.38
CA LEU A 63 -39.24 -12.60 -0.41
C LEU A 63 -40.40 -11.89 -1.13
N LYS A 64 -41.51 -12.63 -1.30
CA LYS A 64 -42.81 -12.05 -1.68
C LYS A 64 -43.32 -11.26 -0.47
N ALA A 65 -43.22 -9.92 -0.56
CA ALA A 65 -43.99 -9.04 0.29
C ALA A 65 -45.28 -8.67 -0.49
N GLU A 66 -46.43 -8.99 0.09
CA GLU A 66 -47.72 -8.67 -0.49
C GLU A 66 -47.86 -7.17 -0.64
N GLY A 67 -47.99 -6.70 -1.89
CA GLY A 67 -48.61 -5.37 -2.16
C GLY A 67 -47.78 -4.36 -2.96
N TYR A 68 -46.56 -4.61 -3.45
CA TYR A 68 -45.81 -3.65 -4.28
C TYR A 68 -45.22 -4.28 -5.55
N PRO A 69 -45.35 -3.62 -6.73
CA PRO A 69 -44.74 -4.11 -7.96
C PRO A 69 -43.22 -3.88 -7.93
N LEU A 70 -42.47 -4.96 -7.84
CA LEU A 70 -41.01 -4.93 -7.90
C LEU A 70 -40.56 -4.75 -9.35
N CYS A 71 -39.84 -3.67 -9.62
CA CYS A 71 -39.13 -3.42 -10.87
C CYS A 71 -38.02 -4.51 -11.05
N GLY A 72 -38.20 -5.39 -12.03
CA GLY A 72 -37.44 -6.65 -12.23
C GLY A 72 -36.02 -6.43 -12.75
N LYS A 73 -35.15 -5.74 -12.06
CA LYS A 73 -33.69 -5.79 -12.33
C LYS A 73 -32.98 -6.48 -11.15
N PRO A 74 -32.14 -7.50 -11.40
CA PRO A 74 -31.36 -8.11 -10.34
C PRO A 74 -30.37 -7.09 -9.76
N VAL A 75 -30.54 -6.76 -8.49
CA VAL A 75 -29.57 -5.96 -7.73
C VAL A 75 -28.58 -6.95 -7.11
N PHE A 76 -27.37 -6.99 -7.65
CA PHE A 76 -26.29 -7.73 -7.04
C PHE A 76 -25.76 -6.97 -5.84
N VAL A 77 -25.79 -7.64 -4.72
CA VAL A 77 -25.33 -7.10 -3.46
C VAL A 77 -24.00 -7.77 -3.11
N TYR A 78 -22.96 -6.98 -3.09
CA TYR A 78 -21.68 -7.42 -2.56
C TYR A 78 -21.58 -7.01 -1.10
N ILE A 79 -21.56 -7.97 -0.17
CA ILE A 79 -21.19 -7.72 1.22
C ILE A 79 -19.66 -7.66 1.25
N PHE A 80 -19.11 -6.46 1.28
CA PHE A 80 -17.71 -6.27 1.65
C PHE A 80 -17.60 -6.36 3.17
N ILE A 81 -17.31 -7.55 3.69
CA ILE A 81 -16.75 -7.66 5.02
C ILE A 81 -15.31 -7.18 4.87
N ARG A 82 -15.05 -5.94 5.29
CA ARG A 82 -13.68 -5.44 5.42
C ARG A 82 -13.01 -6.28 6.51
N GLY A 83 -12.40 -7.40 6.12
CA GLY A 83 -11.33 -7.98 6.90
C GLY A 83 -10.27 -6.88 7.12
N ASN A 84 -9.51 -6.92 8.18
CA ASN A 84 -8.35 -6.05 8.35
C ASN A 84 -7.38 -6.35 7.19
N HIS A 85 -7.56 -5.69 6.03
CA HIS A 85 -6.62 -5.78 4.93
C HIS A 85 -5.30 -5.23 5.41
N MET A 86 -4.28 -6.06 5.48
CA MET A 86 -2.92 -5.64 5.81
C MET A 86 -2.09 -5.39 4.53
N ALA A 87 -2.68 -4.80 3.51
CA ALA A 87 -1.92 -4.26 2.40
C ALA A 87 -1.31 -2.91 2.84
N TYR A 88 0.00 -2.88 2.95
CA TYR A 88 0.73 -1.66 3.29
C TYR A 88 1.31 -1.02 2.03
N SER A 89 1.28 0.31 1.95
CA SER A 89 2.12 1.03 1.00
C SER A 89 3.60 0.93 1.40
N MET A 90 4.49 0.91 0.41
CA MET A 90 5.93 0.99 0.66
C MET A 90 6.40 2.41 0.98
N THR A 91 5.62 3.43 0.61
CA THR A 91 5.90 4.83 0.89
C THR A 91 5.23 5.25 2.19
N GLY A 92 5.84 6.18 2.90
CA GLY A 92 5.26 6.70 4.13
C GLY A 92 6.21 7.63 4.87
N PHE A 93 5.64 8.35 5.83
CA PHE A 93 6.31 9.26 6.73
C PHE A 93 5.82 9.02 8.15
N GLY A 94 6.73 9.00 9.10
CA GLY A 94 6.42 8.92 10.52
C GLY A 94 7.22 9.94 11.32
N ARG A 95 6.63 10.53 12.31
CA ARG A 95 7.29 11.45 13.23
C ARG A 95 6.95 11.08 14.66
N GLY A 96 7.99 11.00 15.50
CA GLY A 96 7.86 10.89 16.94
C GLY A 96 8.53 12.08 17.59
N GLU A 97 7.84 12.74 18.50
CA GLU A 97 8.36 13.84 19.27
C GLU A 97 8.01 13.61 20.73
N LYS A 98 9.02 13.65 21.60
CA LYS A 98 8.84 13.48 23.03
C LYS A 98 9.82 14.33 23.81
N VAL A 99 9.35 14.89 24.90
CA VAL A 99 10.16 15.67 25.85
C VAL A 99 10.23 14.89 27.15
N TYR A 100 11.45 14.69 27.63
CA TYR A 100 11.75 14.04 28.89
C TYR A 100 12.54 15.04 29.74
N ASP A 101 11.90 15.62 30.74
CA ASP A 101 12.45 16.67 31.58
C ASP A 101 12.97 17.85 30.73
N THR A 102 14.27 17.97 30.54
CA THR A 102 14.91 19.01 29.70
C THR A 102 15.29 18.52 28.30
N ARG A 103 15.23 17.23 28.07
CA ARG A 103 15.70 16.58 26.86
C ARG A 103 14.55 16.38 25.85
N LYS A 104 14.70 16.91 24.65
CA LYS A 104 13.73 16.79 23.59
C LYS A 104 14.29 15.94 22.47
N TYR A 105 13.55 14.90 22.12
CA TYR A 105 13.83 14.01 20.96
C TYR A 105 12.80 14.27 19.89
N ASN A 106 13.27 14.47 18.66
CA ASN A 106 12.43 14.54 17.45
C ASN A 106 13.00 13.57 16.42
N ILE A 107 12.23 12.54 16.09
CA ILE A 107 12.63 11.48 15.19
C ILE A 107 11.68 11.46 14.00
N GLU A 108 12.25 11.57 12.81
CA GLU A 108 11.53 11.51 11.55
C GLU A 108 11.98 10.28 10.76
N LEU A 109 11.01 9.55 10.24
CA LEU A 109 11.18 8.37 9.41
C LEU A 109 10.57 8.64 8.04
N LYS A 110 11.37 8.45 6.99
CA LYS A 110 10.88 8.47 5.60
C LYS A 110 11.10 7.11 5.00
N SER A 111 10.08 6.58 4.33
CA SER A 111 10.16 5.32 3.64
C SER A 111 9.78 5.47 2.19
N VAL A 112 10.59 4.88 1.30
CA VAL A 112 10.34 4.79 -0.14
C VAL A 112 10.46 3.35 -0.62
N ASN A 113 9.89 3.08 -1.79
CA ASN A 113 9.92 1.75 -2.39
C ASN A 113 11.37 1.28 -2.60
N SER A 114 11.72 0.11 -2.05
CA SER A 114 12.98 -0.59 -2.32
C SER A 114 12.76 -2.11 -2.25
N ARG A 115 13.59 -2.84 -3.01
CA ARG A 115 13.56 -4.30 -3.02
C ARG A 115 14.03 -4.90 -1.69
N PHE A 116 14.96 -4.23 -1.00
CA PHE A 116 15.54 -4.62 0.26
C PHE A 116 15.17 -3.64 1.37
N CYS A 117 15.45 -4.01 2.62
CA CYS A 117 15.35 -3.09 3.74
C CYS A 117 16.69 -2.35 3.88
N ASP A 118 16.78 -1.16 3.30
CA ASP A 118 17.96 -0.30 3.37
C ASP A 118 17.71 0.79 4.41
N ILE A 119 18.53 0.84 5.46
CA ILE A 119 18.36 1.80 6.56
C ILE A 119 19.51 2.78 6.56
N SER A 120 19.20 4.06 6.43
CA SER A 120 20.12 5.19 6.57
C SER A 120 19.74 5.98 7.82
N ILE A 121 20.69 6.15 8.75
CA ILE A 121 20.46 6.85 10.02
C ILE A 121 21.32 8.09 10.06
N ARG A 122 20.69 9.21 10.35
CA ARG A 122 21.36 10.49 10.65
C ARG A 122 21.02 10.91 12.05
N MET A 123 22.03 10.93 12.91
CA MET A 123 21.87 11.24 14.33
C MET A 123 23.09 12.01 14.87
N PRO A 124 22.95 12.72 16.01
CA PRO A 124 24.07 13.32 16.72
C PRO A 124 25.11 12.27 17.12
N ARG A 125 26.41 12.60 17.02
CA ARG A 125 27.53 11.68 17.30
C ARG A 125 27.47 10.98 18.64
N MET A 126 26.88 11.64 19.64
CA MET A 126 26.73 11.12 20.99
C MET A 126 25.87 9.84 21.06
N PHE A 127 24.99 9.59 20.07
CA PHE A 127 24.12 8.41 20.02
C PHE A 127 24.64 7.30 19.08
N ASN A 128 25.84 7.43 18.53
CA ASN A 128 26.38 6.43 17.58
C ASN A 128 26.43 5.01 18.16
N TYR A 129 26.52 4.86 19.46
CA TYR A 129 26.47 3.57 20.14
C TYR A 129 25.12 2.86 19.98
N LEU A 130 24.04 3.56 19.69
CA LEU A 130 22.69 3.02 19.47
C LEU A 130 22.40 2.59 18.03
N ASP A 131 23.31 2.78 17.06
CA ASP A 131 23.07 2.44 15.65
C ASP A 131 22.57 1.01 15.46
N GLY A 132 23.21 0.05 16.16
CA GLY A 132 22.82 -1.37 16.09
C GLY A 132 21.42 -1.65 16.62
N ASP A 133 21.04 -1.05 17.75
CA ASP A 133 19.73 -1.24 18.37
C ASP A 133 18.61 -0.58 17.55
N ILE A 134 18.85 0.61 17.02
CA ILE A 134 17.92 1.31 16.13
C ILE A 134 17.66 0.45 14.88
N ARG A 135 18.72 -0.06 14.23
CA ARG A 135 18.60 -0.93 13.05
C ARG A 135 17.80 -2.18 13.36
N ARG A 136 18.06 -2.82 14.50
CA ARG A 136 17.32 -4.01 14.93
C ARG A 136 15.84 -3.72 15.09
N VAL A 137 15.47 -2.69 15.87
CA VAL A 137 14.06 -2.31 16.10
C VAL A 137 13.34 -1.97 14.79
N VAL A 138 14.00 -1.26 13.88
CA VAL A 138 13.42 -0.89 12.59
C VAL A 138 13.25 -2.11 11.68
N THR A 139 14.26 -3.00 11.61
CA THR A 139 14.19 -4.22 10.76
C THR A 139 13.13 -5.19 11.25
N ASP A 140 12.96 -5.34 12.57
CA ASP A 140 11.95 -6.22 13.16
C ASP A 140 10.51 -5.76 12.86
N ARG A 141 10.30 -4.45 12.71
CA ARG A 141 8.98 -3.86 12.50
C ARG A 141 8.68 -3.48 11.05
N LEU A 142 9.70 -3.20 10.25
CA LEU A 142 9.59 -2.75 8.86
C LEU A 142 10.27 -3.74 7.93
N LEU A 143 9.48 -4.63 7.33
CA LEU A 143 9.95 -5.77 6.55
C LEU A 143 10.68 -5.39 5.25
N ARG A 144 10.37 -4.20 4.66
CA ARG A 144 10.84 -3.80 3.33
C ARG A 144 10.75 -2.29 3.11
N GLY A 145 11.66 -1.77 2.27
CA GLY A 145 11.73 -0.37 1.87
C GLY A 145 13.07 0.27 2.19
N LYS A 146 13.41 1.37 1.53
CA LYS A 146 14.51 2.23 1.93
C LYS A 146 13.99 3.20 2.97
N ILE A 147 14.62 3.20 4.16
CA ILE A 147 14.18 3.93 5.34
C ILE A 147 15.26 4.92 5.71
N ASP A 148 14.95 6.20 5.60
CA ASP A 148 15.81 7.29 6.07
C ASP A 148 15.29 7.76 7.44
N ILE A 149 16.16 7.72 8.45
CA ILE A 149 15.88 8.07 9.84
C ILE A 149 16.66 9.32 10.20
N PHE A 150 15.98 10.35 10.67
CA PHE A 150 16.56 11.59 11.13
C PHE A 150 16.25 11.75 12.61
N ILE A 151 17.29 11.81 13.44
CA ILE A 151 17.19 11.97 14.88
C ILE A 151 17.77 13.31 15.23
N ASN A 152 16.92 14.19 15.75
CA ASN A 152 17.31 15.47 16.31
C ASN A 152 17.14 15.41 17.85
N TYR A 153 18.12 15.94 18.55
CA TYR A 153 18.16 16.01 19.99
C TYR A 153 18.46 17.44 20.42
N GLU A 154 17.69 17.92 21.37
CA GLU A 154 17.88 19.24 22.02
C GLU A 154 17.83 19.03 23.51
N ASP A 155 18.84 19.54 24.19
CA ASP A 155 18.84 19.64 25.67
C ASP A 155 18.63 21.11 26.07
N GLN A 156 17.52 21.38 26.74
CA GLN A 156 17.14 22.72 27.24
C GLN A 156 17.57 22.93 28.67
N GLY A 157 18.32 21.99 29.28
CA GLY A 157 18.82 22.11 30.64
C GLY A 157 19.90 23.17 30.78
N GLU A 158 19.80 24.01 31.78
CA GLU A 158 20.82 25.05 32.12
C GLU A 158 22.19 24.43 32.41
N ALA A 159 22.27 23.14 32.74
CA ALA A 159 23.49 22.41 33.10
C ALA A 159 24.18 21.68 31.96
N GLY A 160 23.72 21.86 30.70
CA GLY A 160 24.18 21.07 29.55
C GLY A 160 25.61 21.31 29.09
N GLN A 161 26.22 22.41 29.48
CA GLN A 161 27.58 22.77 29.07
C GLN A 161 28.39 23.27 30.28
N THR A 162 29.52 22.64 30.57
CA THR A 162 30.47 23.08 31.55
C THR A 162 31.71 23.62 30.87
N VAL A 163 32.06 24.87 31.18
CA VAL A 163 33.32 25.44 30.72
C VAL A 163 34.44 25.02 31.67
N THR A 164 35.35 24.23 31.20
CA THR A 164 36.54 23.82 31.97
C THR A 164 37.76 24.62 31.53
N VAL A 165 38.54 25.03 32.52
CA VAL A 165 39.78 25.81 32.32
C VAL A 165 40.96 24.87 32.52
N ASN A 166 41.79 24.74 31.49
CA ASN A 166 43.09 24.07 31.63
C ASN A 166 44.09 25.02 32.30
N SER A 167 44.10 25.00 33.65
CA SER A 167 44.92 25.88 34.45
C SER A 167 46.42 25.70 34.27
N GLY A 168 46.85 24.45 33.93
CA GLY A 168 48.26 24.17 33.59
C GLY A 168 48.68 24.89 32.34
N LEU A 169 47.93 24.73 31.23
CA LEU A 169 48.23 25.35 29.97
C LEU A 169 48.10 26.87 30.00
N ALA A 170 47.11 27.40 30.75
CA ALA A 170 46.95 28.85 30.95
C ALA A 170 48.16 29.45 31.63
N LYS A 171 48.75 28.74 32.62
CA LYS A 171 49.96 29.18 33.34
C LYS A 171 51.18 29.18 32.41
N GLU A 172 51.35 28.12 31.60
CA GLU A 172 52.46 28.03 30.65
C GLU A 172 52.39 29.15 29.59
N TYR A 173 51.21 29.48 29.04
CA TYR A 173 51.07 30.63 28.14
C TYR A 173 51.40 31.94 28.79
N SER A 174 51.05 32.14 30.07
CA SER A 174 51.39 33.35 30.83
C SER A 174 52.91 33.45 31.06
N GLU A 175 53.58 32.35 31.40
CA GLU A 175 55.03 32.30 31.59
C GLU A 175 55.79 32.53 30.30
N ALA A 176 55.31 31.96 29.20
CA ALA A 176 55.86 32.16 27.87
C ALA A 176 55.77 33.65 27.41
N ALA A 177 54.63 34.29 27.71
CA ALA A 177 54.45 35.73 27.39
C ALA A 177 55.45 36.58 28.16
N LYS A 178 55.68 36.31 29.46
CA LYS A 178 56.72 37.01 30.24
C LYS A 178 58.11 36.79 29.72
N ALA A 179 58.45 35.57 29.31
CA ALA A 179 59.75 35.28 28.71
C ALA A 179 59.96 36.02 27.38
N ILE A 180 58.94 36.12 26.54
CA ILE A 180 58.98 36.89 25.28
C ILE A 180 59.14 38.37 25.57
N SER A 181 58.39 38.92 26.53
CA SER A 181 58.56 40.34 26.98
C SER A 181 59.99 40.62 27.42
N ALA A 182 60.57 39.72 28.23
CA ALA A 182 61.95 39.89 28.69
C ALA A 182 63.00 39.89 27.58
N VAL A 183 62.80 39.05 26.54
CA VAL A 183 63.74 38.96 25.40
C VAL A 183 63.55 40.10 24.40
N THR A 184 62.30 40.53 24.21
CA THR A 184 61.96 41.56 23.19
C THR A 184 62.01 43.00 23.69
N GLY A 185 62.02 43.18 25.03
CA GLY A 185 61.91 44.49 25.70
C GLY A 185 60.57 45.18 25.51
N ARG A 186 59.50 44.46 25.06
CA ARG A 186 58.16 45.01 24.93
C ARG A 186 57.36 44.70 26.18
N GLU A 187 56.39 45.56 26.50
CA GLU A 187 55.48 45.30 27.63
C GLU A 187 54.64 44.05 27.39
N ASP A 188 54.41 43.27 28.46
CA ASP A 188 53.54 42.12 28.43
C ASP A 188 52.07 42.59 28.46
N ASP A 189 51.44 42.56 27.28
CA ASP A 189 50.01 42.88 27.05
C ASP A 189 49.12 41.64 26.97
N PHE A 190 49.67 40.44 27.37
CA PHE A 190 49.02 39.16 27.29
C PHE A 190 48.04 38.95 28.48
N GLY A 191 46.95 39.71 28.44
CA GLY A 191 45.93 39.67 29.49
C GLY A 191 45.05 38.40 29.46
N VAL A 192 44.27 38.21 30.55
CA VAL A 192 43.39 37.06 30.79
C VAL A 192 42.49 36.75 29.59
N ALA A 193 41.93 37.77 28.92
CA ALA A 193 41.08 37.60 27.77
C ALA A 193 41.80 36.94 26.59
N ARG A 194 43.08 37.26 26.36
CA ARG A 194 43.90 36.62 25.31
C ARG A 194 44.26 35.18 25.69
N ILE A 195 44.61 34.92 26.96
CA ILE A 195 44.89 33.56 27.43
C ILE A 195 43.64 32.66 27.22
N ALA A 196 42.46 33.18 27.52
CA ALA A 196 41.20 32.48 27.38
C ALA A 196 40.88 32.12 25.91
N THR A 197 41.42 32.86 24.92
CA THR A 197 41.24 32.59 23.50
C THR A 197 42.28 31.64 22.90
N MET A 198 43.32 31.26 23.67
CA MET A 198 44.32 30.32 23.22
C MET A 198 43.74 28.92 23.12
N GLN A 199 44.26 28.20 22.15
CA GLN A 199 43.80 26.83 21.87
C GLN A 199 43.94 25.95 23.14
N ASP A 200 42.92 25.18 23.44
CA ASP A 200 42.87 24.20 24.53
C ASP A 200 42.96 24.77 25.97
N VAL A 201 42.95 26.10 26.14
CA VAL A 201 42.86 26.74 27.44
C VAL A 201 41.45 26.70 28.02
N LEU A 202 40.46 26.99 27.19
CA LEU A 202 39.04 26.80 27.52
C LEU A 202 38.47 25.67 26.70
N SER A 203 37.87 24.70 27.35
CA SER A 203 37.09 23.66 26.69
C SER A 203 35.66 23.65 27.23
N VAL A 204 34.72 23.59 26.30
CA VAL A 204 33.30 23.41 26.63
C VAL A 204 33.03 21.90 26.54
N THR A 205 32.81 21.31 27.70
CA THR A 205 32.43 19.92 27.84
C THR A 205 30.93 19.83 28.02
N GLN A 206 30.29 18.98 27.17
CA GLN A 206 28.91 18.61 27.43
C GLN A 206 28.91 17.64 28.62
N ASN A 207 27.95 17.79 29.52
CA ASN A 207 27.79 16.87 30.64
C ASN A 207 27.55 15.46 30.10
N GLN A 208 28.12 14.44 30.75
CA GLN A 208 27.88 13.05 30.44
C GLN A 208 26.38 12.78 30.59
N ILE A 209 25.76 12.41 29.47
CA ILE A 209 24.38 11.95 29.46
C ILE A 209 24.37 10.56 30.08
N ASP A 210 23.39 10.30 30.93
CA ASP A 210 23.07 8.91 31.32
C ASP A 210 22.69 8.11 30.07
N GLU A 211 23.62 7.30 29.56
CA GLU A 211 23.46 6.54 28.34
C GLU A 211 22.29 5.57 28.42
N GLU A 212 22.01 4.99 29.59
CA GLU A 212 20.93 4.03 29.76
C GLU A 212 19.57 4.73 29.69
N ALA A 213 19.40 5.86 30.38
CA ALA A 213 18.18 6.67 30.31
C ALA A 213 17.95 7.22 28.89
N ALA A 214 18.99 7.78 28.27
CA ALA A 214 18.91 8.33 26.92
C ALA A 214 18.58 7.27 25.87
N SER A 215 19.13 6.06 26.01
CA SER A 215 18.81 4.93 25.14
C SER A 215 17.33 4.55 25.19
N LYS A 216 16.78 4.46 26.41
CA LYS A 216 15.37 4.14 26.59
C LYS A 216 14.45 5.20 26.02
N GLU A 217 14.73 6.48 26.31
CA GLU A 217 13.95 7.62 25.82
C GLU A 217 13.95 7.72 24.29
N LEU A 218 15.13 7.53 23.67
CA LEU A 218 15.27 7.54 22.22
C LEU A 218 14.52 6.37 21.58
N LEU A 219 14.65 5.16 22.11
CA LEU A 219 13.96 3.98 21.56
C LEU A 219 12.43 4.06 21.73
N GLU A 220 11.94 4.65 22.84
CA GLU A 220 10.51 4.92 23.01
C GLU A 220 10.01 5.91 21.95
N THR A 221 10.74 7.01 21.73
CA THR A 221 10.40 8.02 20.73
C THR A 221 10.48 7.45 19.30
N LEU A 222 11.46 6.59 19.03
CA LEU A 222 11.56 5.86 17.75
C LEU A 222 10.35 4.98 17.51
N ASN A 223 9.88 4.27 18.52
CA ASN A 223 8.69 3.43 18.39
C ASN A 223 7.44 4.26 18.05
N LEU A 224 7.26 5.45 18.64
CA LEU A 224 6.17 6.36 18.27
C LEU A 224 6.26 6.80 16.79
N ALA A 225 7.46 7.09 16.30
CA ALA A 225 7.67 7.45 14.91
C ALA A 225 7.37 6.28 13.97
N ILE A 226 7.74 5.05 14.34
CA ILE A 226 7.44 3.83 13.58
C ILE A 226 5.92 3.58 13.55
N ASP A 227 5.22 3.74 14.67
CA ASP A 227 3.77 3.58 14.73
C ASP A 227 3.06 4.59 13.80
N GLY A 228 3.52 5.83 13.78
CA GLY A 228 3.06 6.85 12.85
C GLY A 228 3.27 6.48 11.39
N LEU A 229 4.46 5.95 11.05
CA LEU A 229 4.80 5.46 9.71
C LEU A 229 3.90 4.29 9.30
N LEU A 230 3.70 3.30 10.17
CA LEU A 230 2.85 2.14 9.90
C LEU A 230 1.38 2.54 9.70
N ALA A 231 0.88 3.46 10.51
CA ALA A 231 -0.48 3.98 10.36
C ALA A 231 -0.68 4.72 9.03
N MET A 232 0.32 5.49 8.58
CA MET A 232 0.29 6.14 7.28
C MET A 232 0.34 5.13 6.13
N ARG A 233 1.28 4.17 6.18
CA ARG A 233 1.41 3.10 5.18
C ARG A 233 0.13 2.28 5.03
N LYS A 234 -0.54 1.97 6.14
CA LYS A 234 -1.81 1.25 6.13
C LYS A 234 -2.89 2.05 5.41
N ARG A 235 -3.06 3.33 5.77
CA ARG A 235 -4.06 4.20 5.14
C ARG A 235 -3.84 4.36 3.65
N GLU A 236 -2.58 4.53 3.24
CA GLU A 236 -2.21 4.62 1.82
C GLU A 236 -2.42 3.30 1.10
N GLY A 237 -2.07 2.16 1.72
CA GLY A 237 -2.36 0.83 1.21
C GLY A 237 -3.86 0.60 0.97
N ASP A 238 -4.71 0.96 1.93
CA ASP A 238 -6.18 0.87 1.79
C ASP A 238 -6.69 1.72 0.60
N ASN A 239 -6.13 2.92 0.40
CA ASN A 239 -6.48 3.79 -0.73
C ASN A 239 -6.04 3.20 -2.08
N LEU A 240 -4.83 2.61 -2.13
CA LEU A 240 -4.33 1.93 -3.33
C LEU A 240 -5.22 0.73 -3.69
N VAL A 241 -5.58 -0.11 -2.73
CA VAL A 241 -6.49 -1.24 -2.95
C VAL A 241 -7.84 -0.78 -3.47
N ALA A 242 -8.42 0.27 -2.89
CA ALA A 242 -9.70 0.82 -3.37
C ALA A 242 -9.60 1.36 -4.81
N SER A 243 -8.50 2.03 -5.15
CA SER A 243 -8.23 2.52 -6.50
C SER A 243 -8.08 1.37 -7.51
N ILE A 244 -7.33 0.32 -7.15
CA ILE A 244 -7.14 -0.86 -8.01
C ILE A 244 -8.49 -1.57 -8.26
N LEU A 245 -9.32 -1.74 -7.22
CA LEU A 245 -10.64 -2.35 -7.35
C LEU A 245 -11.55 -1.57 -8.30
N SER A 246 -11.57 -0.24 -8.19
CA SER A 246 -12.32 0.62 -9.12
C SER A 246 -11.86 0.47 -10.58
N LYS A 247 -10.55 0.31 -10.80
CA LYS A 247 -10.01 0.07 -12.15
C LYS A 247 -10.37 -1.32 -12.69
N ILE A 248 -10.40 -2.34 -11.82
CA ILE A 248 -10.87 -3.69 -12.18
C ILE A 248 -12.35 -3.65 -12.57
N ASP A 249 -13.17 -2.86 -11.88
CA ASP A 249 -14.59 -2.69 -12.23
C ASP A 249 -14.75 -1.99 -13.59
N SER A 250 -13.89 -1.01 -13.89
CA SER A 250 -13.84 -0.36 -15.21
C SER A 250 -13.41 -1.34 -16.32
N LEU A 251 -12.42 -2.20 -16.06
CA LEU A 251 -12.00 -3.25 -17.00
C LEU A 251 -13.12 -4.24 -17.25
N GLU A 252 -13.89 -4.61 -16.24
CA GLU A 252 -15.04 -5.52 -16.38
C GLU A 252 -16.15 -4.87 -17.21
N GLY A 253 -16.40 -3.58 -17.06
CA GLY A 253 -17.32 -2.82 -17.92
C GLY A 253 -16.89 -2.85 -19.39
N LEU A 254 -15.63 -2.50 -19.68
CA LEU A 254 -15.07 -2.55 -21.04
C LEU A 254 -15.14 -3.95 -21.64
N ARG A 255 -14.86 -5.01 -20.84
CA ARG A 255 -15.05 -6.39 -21.27
C ARG A 255 -16.48 -6.67 -21.70
N GLY A 256 -17.46 -6.19 -20.92
CA GLY A 256 -18.89 -6.32 -21.24
C GLY A 256 -19.26 -5.66 -22.57
N GLU A 257 -18.71 -4.48 -22.85
CA GLU A 257 -18.90 -3.78 -24.15
C GLU A 257 -18.31 -4.59 -25.32
N VAL A 258 -17.10 -5.15 -25.13
CA VAL A 258 -16.46 -6.01 -26.14
C VAL A 258 -17.28 -7.26 -26.43
N VAL A 259 -17.78 -7.94 -25.39
CA VAL A 259 -18.65 -9.13 -25.55
C VAL A 259 -19.92 -8.81 -26.30
N THR A 260 -20.51 -7.65 -26.06
CA THR A 260 -21.74 -7.20 -26.75
C THR A 260 -21.47 -6.89 -28.22
N ARG A 261 -20.31 -6.29 -28.55
CA ARG A 261 -19.93 -5.88 -29.90
C ARG A 261 -19.47 -7.07 -30.78
N ALA A 262 -18.82 -8.07 -30.21
CA ALA A 262 -18.20 -9.15 -30.97
C ALA A 262 -19.12 -9.85 -31.96
N PRO A 263 -20.39 -10.21 -31.67
CA PRO A 263 -21.31 -10.80 -32.65
C PRO A 263 -21.64 -9.89 -33.84
N GLU A 264 -21.71 -8.56 -33.58
CA GLU A 264 -22.02 -7.59 -34.64
C GLU A 264 -20.91 -7.45 -35.66
N VAL A 265 -19.64 -7.73 -35.30
CA VAL A 265 -18.49 -7.70 -36.19
C VAL A 265 -18.62 -8.78 -37.29
N VAL A 266 -19.01 -9.98 -36.87
CA VAL A 266 -19.20 -11.10 -37.82
C VAL A 266 -20.36 -10.82 -38.79
N GLU A 267 -21.47 -10.28 -38.29
CA GLU A 267 -22.63 -9.94 -39.11
C GLU A 267 -22.30 -8.78 -40.08
N ALA A 268 -21.60 -7.74 -39.62
CA ALA A 268 -21.13 -6.65 -40.48
C ALA A 268 -20.19 -7.13 -41.58
N TYR A 269 -19.28 -8.08 -41.26
CA TYR A 269 -18.41 -8.70 -42.26
C TYR A 269 -19.21 -9.44 -43.30
N LYS A 270 -20.18 -10.27 -42.90
CA LYS A 270 -21.07 -11.01 -43.78
C LYS A 270 -21.79 -10.09 -44.75
N GLN A 271 -22.39 -9.00 -44.22
CA GLN A 271 -23.10 -8.02 -45.05
C GLN A 271 -22.17 -7.34 -46.07
N LYS A 272 -20.99 -6.89 -45.59
CA LYS A 272 -19.99 -6.28 -46.48
C LYS A 272 -19.49 -7.19 -47.55
N LEU A 273 -19.23 -8.48 -47.24
CA LEU A 273 -18.77 -9.46 -48.19
C LEU A 273 -19.87 -9.79 -49.20
N SER A 274 -21.12 -9.97 -48.76
CA SER A 274 -22.28 -10.20 -49.62
C SER A 274 -22.52 -9.02 -50.60
N ALA A 275 -22.45 -7.77 -50.10
CA ALA A 275 -22.57 -6.57 -50.93
C ALA A 275 -21.48 -6.55 -52.03
N ARG A 276 -20.23 -6.81 -51.64
CA ARG A 276 -19.09 -6.81 -52.58
C ARG A 276 -19.18 -7.91 -53.64
N ILE A 277 -19.66 -9.07 -53.26
CA ILE A 277 -19.94 -10.18 -54.23
C ILE A 277 -21.01 -9.74 -55.21
N ASN A 278 -22.07 -9.08 -54.73
CA ASN A 278 -23.14 -8.56 -55.54
C ASN A 278 -22.72 -7.47 -56.53
N GLU A 279 -21.71 -6.69 -56.22
CA GLU A 279 -21.10 -5.67 -57.10
C GLU A 279 -20.24 -6.29 -58.21
N ILE A 280 -19.58 -7.42 -57.93
CA ILE A 280 -18.62 -8.06 -58.85
C ILE A 280 -19.33 -9.01 -59.84
N LEU A 281 -20.36 -9.70 -59.39
CA LEU A 281 -21.07 -10.71 -60.22
C LEU A 281 -22.07 -10.04 -61.14
N THR A 282 -22.01 -10.38 -62.44
CA THR A 282 -23.07 -10.08 -63.42
C THR A 282 -24.30 -10.93 -63.15
N SER A 283 -25.49 -10.52 -63.70
CA SER A 283 -26.75 -11.24 -63.52
C SER A 283 -26.63 -12.74 -63.90
N ASP A 284 -25.90 -13.05 -64.95
CA ASP A 284 -25.73 -14.42 -65.41
C ASP A 284 -24.77 -15.23 -64.53
N GLN A 285 -23.81 -14.61 -63.91
CA GLN A 285 -22.87 -15.24 -62.99
C GLN A 285 -23.46 -15.49 -61.58
N ARG A 286 -24.51 -14.74 -61.19
CA ARG A 286 -25.23 -14.94 -59.93
C ARG A 286 -25.98 -16.26 -59.88
N GLU A 287 -26.48 -16.74 -61.00
CA GLU A 287 -27.22 -18.00 -61.07
C GLU A 287 -26.32 -19.23 -60.75
N PHE A 288 -25.00 -19.09 -60.91
CA PHE A 288 -24.02 -20.15 -60.65
C PHE A 288 -23.25 -19.90 -59.30
N TYR A 289 -23.59 -18.84 -58.55
CA TYR A 289 -22.93 -18.55 -57.28
C TYR A 289 -23.47 -19.45 -56.18
N ASP A 290 -22.56 -20.15 -55.49
CA ASP A 290 -22.87 -21.02 -54.36
C ASP A 290 -22.80 -20.27 -53.02
N ASP A 291 -23.97 -20.05 -52.37
CA ASP A 291 -24.09 -19.44 -51.08
C ASP A 291 -23.32 -20.17 -49.98
N ASN A 292 -23.00 -21.45 -50.15
CA ASN A 292 -22.18 -22.22 -49.22
C ASN A 292 -20.75 -21.70 -49.16
N ARG A 293 -20.24 -21.10 -50.25
CA ARG A 293 -18.91 -20.45 -50.25
C ARG A 293 -18.88 -19.21 -49.39
N LEU A 294 -19.92 -18.39 -49.43
CA LEU A 294 -20.07 -17.22 -48.55
C LEU A 294 -20.14 -17.66 -47.08
N ALA A 295 -20.95 -18.68 -46.79
CA ALA A 295 -21.09 -19.22 -45.44
C ALA A 295 -19.75 -19.75 -44.89
N ALA A 296 -19.00 -20.49 -45.73
CA ALA A 296 -17.68 -21.01 -45.37
C ALA A 296 -16.66 -19.89 -45.06
N GLU A 297 -16.62 -18.81 -45.86
CA GLU A 297 -15.71 -17.68 -45.63
C GLU A 297 -16.08 -16.91 -44.38
N VAL A 298 -17.38 -16.71 -44.11
CA VAL A 298 -17.86 -16.09 -42.88
C VAL A 298 -17.52 -16.93 -41.64
N ALA A 299 -17.62 -18.27 -41.74
CA ALA A 299 -17.23 -19.19 -40.67
C ALA A 299 -15.72 -19.08 -40.36
N ILE A 300 -14.87 -19.08 -41.41
CA ILE A 300 -13.41 -18.88 -41.22
C ILE A 300 -13.09 -17.53 -40.59
N PHE A 301 -13.80 -16.47 -40.98
CA PHE A 301 -13.65 -15.16 -40.38
C PHE A 301 -14.08 -15.15 -38.91
N ALA A 302 -15.24 -15.76 -38.61
CA ALA A 302 -15.74 -15.87 -37.24
C ALA A 302 -14.75 -16.59 -36.32
N ASP A 303 -14.15 -17.69 -36.76
CA ASP A 303 -13.11 -18.41 -36.01
C ASP A 303 -11.87 -17.54 -35.74
N LYS A 304 -11.43 -16.75 -36.73
CA LYS A 304 -10.29 -15.85 -36.58
C LYS A 304 -10.56 -14.73 -35.63
N CYS A 305 -11.79 -14.24 -35.51
CA CYS A 305 -12.23 -13.16 -34.64
C CYS A 305 -12.79 -13.66 -33.30
N ALA A 306 -12.81 -14.97 -33.05
CA ALA A 306 -13.32 -15.56 -31.83
C ALA A 306 -12.47 -15.10 -30.63
N ILE A 307 -13.12 -14.41 -29.68
CA ILE A 307 -12.48 -13.85 -28.45
C ILE A 307 -13.16 -14.36 -27.17
N ASP A 308 -14.06 -15.34 -27.29
CA ASP A 308 -14.86 -15.82 -26.15
C ASP A 308 -13.99 -16.39 -25.04
N GLU A 309 -12.90 -17.09 -25.41
CA GLU A 309 -11.95 -17.66 -24.45
C GLU A 309 -11.21 -16.57 -23.67
N GLU A 310 -10.71 -15.53 -24.36
CA GLU A 310 -10.05 -14.39 -23.76
C GLU A 310 -10.99 -13.64 -22.82
N MET A 311 -12.25 -13.45 -23.20
CA MET A 311 -13.28 -12.81 -22.39
C MET A 311 -13.62 -13.62 -21.14
N ALA A 312 -13.68 -14.94 -21.23
CA ALA A 312 -13.90 -15.83 -20.10
C ALA A 312 -12.68 -15.82 -19.15
N ARG A 313 -11.46 -15.87 -19.67
CA ARG A 313 -10.21 -15.79 -18.91
C ARG A 313 -10.09 -14.47 -18.18
N LEU A 314 -10.35 -13.33 -18.83
CA LEU A 314 -10.37 -12.02 -18.22
C LEU A 314 -11.32 -11.95 -17.03
N SER A 315 -12.55 -12.47 -17.16
CA SER A 315 -13.52 -12.51 -16.06
C SER A 315 -13.01 -13.32 -14.87
N SER A 316 -12.36 -14.46 -15.15
CA SER A 316 -11.72 -15.29 -14.12
C SER A 316 -10.59 -14.54 -13.41
N HIS A 317 -9.74 -13.85 -14.17
CA HIS A 317 -8.63 -13.07 -13.64
C HIS A 317 -9.10 -11.87 -12.79
N PHE A 318 -10.16 -11.17 -13.19
CA PHE A 318 -10.74 -10.09 -12.37
C PHE A 318 -11.29 -10.61 -11.04
N SER A 319 -11.97 -11.77 -11.07
CA SER A 319 -12.44 -12.43 -9.85
C SER A 319 -11.28 -12.82 -8.94
N GLN A 320 -10.19 -13.36 -9.50
CA GLN A 320 -8.99 -13.73 -8.76
C GLN A 320 -8.26 -12.51 -8.19
N ALA A 321 -8.19 -11.40 -8.94
CA ALA A 321 -7.62 -10.14 -8.47
C ALA A 321 -8.33 -9.62 -7.22
N ARG A 322 -9.67 -9.61 -7.23
CA ARG A 322 -10.48 -9.23 -6.07
C ARG A 322 -10.21 -10.12 -4.86
N LYS A 323 -10.03 -11.44 -5.06
CA LYS A 323 -9.70 -12.38 -3.98
C LYS A 323 -8.31 -12.11 -3.40
N ILE A 324 -7.29 -11.93 -4.25
CA ILE A 324 -5.92 -11.64 -3.81
C ILE A 324 -5.87 -10.34 -3.02
N LEU A 325 -6.54 -9.29 -3.50
CA LEU A 325 -6.62 -8.00 -2.79
C LEU A 325 -7.37 -8.09 -1.46
N ALA A 326 -8.19 -9.13 -1.26
CA ALA A 326 -8.89 -9.42 -0.02
C ALA A 326 -8.09 -10.31 0.94
N GLU A 327 -6.95 -10.88 0.53
CA GLU A 327 -6.08 -11.70 1.38
C GLU A 327 -5.24 -10.84 2.32
N ASP A 328 -4.90 -11.40 3.50
CA ASP A 328 -3.93 -10.80 4.40
C ASP A 328 -2.51 -11.14 3.96
N GLY A 329 -1.62 -10.15 3.96
CA GLY A 329 -0.19 -10.33 3.70
C GLY A 329 0.29 -9.75 2.36
N PRO A 330 1.50 -10.09 1.91
CA PRO A 330 2.13 -9.48 0.75
C PRO A 330 1.44 -9.89 -0.56
N VAL A 331 0.55 -9.03 -1.04
CA VAL A 331 -0.25 -9.28 -2.25
C VAL A 331 0.46 -8.85 -3.55
N GLY A 332 1.46 -7.95 -3.46
CA GLY A 332 2.06 -7.30 -4.61
C GLY A 332 2.59 -8.29 -5.68
N LYS A 333 3.35 -9.33 -5.29
CA LYS A 333 3.88 -10.31 -6.26
C LYS A 333 2.80 -11.14 -6.93
N LYS A 334 1.76 -11.55 -6.19
CA LYS A 334 0.64 -12.32 -6.76
C LYS A 334 -0.14 -11.47 -7.76
N MET A 335 -0.36 -10.21 -7.42
CA MET A 335 -1.04 -9.26 -8.29
C MET A 335 -0.21 -8.93 -9.54
N ASP A 336 1.11 -8.74 -9.41
CA ASP A 336 1.98 -8.47 -10.57
C ASP A 336 1.91 -9.60 -11.60
N PHE A 337 1.98 -10.86 -11.15
CA PHE A 337 1.79 -12.01 -12.04
C PHE A 337 0.41 -12.00 -12.71
N LEU A 338 -0.66 -11.77 -11.95
CA LEU A 338 -2.02 -11.79 -12.47
C LEU A 338 -2.26 -10.66 -13.47
N VAL A 339 -1.69 -9.48 -13.25
CA VAL A 339 -1.77 -8.34 -14.18
C VAL A 339 -1.04 -8.63 -15.48
N GLN A 340 0.05 -9.40 -15.46
CA GLN A 340 0.72 -9.87 -16.67
C GLN A 340 -0.19 -10.80 -17.49
N GLU A 341 -0.92 -11.71 -16.84
CA GLU A 341 -1.90 -12.57 -17.53
C GLU A 341 -3.07 -11.75 -18.08
N ILE A 342 -3.61 -10.79 -17.32
CA ILE A 342 -4.64 -9.87 -17.81
C ILE A 342 -4.15 -9.11 -19.05
N ASN A 343 -2.93 -8.58 -19.01
CA ASN A 343 -2.34 -7.89 -20.15
C ASN A 343 -2.19 -8.80 -21.38
N ARG A 344 -1.84 -10.05 -21.17
CA ARG A 344 -1.75 -11.05 -22.23
C ARG A 344 -3.09 -11.28 -22.91
N GLU A 345 -4.18 -11.50 -22.14
CA GLU A 345 -5.51 -11.70 -22.69
C GLU A 345 -6.03 -10.45 -23.42
N VAL A 346 -5.77 -9.25 -22.89
CA VAL A 346 -6.10 -7.98 -23.54
C VAL A 346 -5.35 -7.83 -24.87
N ASN A 347 -4.06 -8.17 -24.91
CA ASN A 347 -3.26 -8.13 -26.14
C ASN A 347 -3.78 -9.12 -27.19
N THR A 348 -4.13 -10.35 -26.78
CA THR A 348 -4.68 -11.38 -27.66
C THR A 348 -6.02 -10.95 -28.24
N THR A 349 -6.90 -10.37 -27.40
CA THR A 349 -8.16 -9.78 -27.84
C THR A 349 -7.92 -8.71 -28.91
N GLY A 350 -6.96 -7.80 -28.69
CA GLY A 350 -6.63 -6.76 -29.67
C GLY A 350 -6.09 -7.28 -30.99
N SER A 351 -5.36 -8.40 -30.99
CA SER A 351 -4.84 -9.01 -32.22
C SER A 351 -5.89 -9.75 -33.01
N LYS A 352 -6.93 -10.28 -32.36
CA LYS A 352 -8.07 -10.96 -32.98
C LYS A 352 -9.18 -10.00 -33.40
N ALA A 353 -9.29 -8.85 -32.71
CA ALA A 353 -10.32 -7.86 -32.99
C ALA A 353 -10.14 -7.22 -34.35
N ASN A 354 -11.01 -7.53 -35.28
CA ASN A 354 -11.03 -6.95 -36.62
C ASN A 354 -12.06 -5.82 -36.73
N ASP A 355 -12.18 -5.03 -35.66
CA ASP A 355 -13.16 -3.97 -35.52
C ASP A 355 -12.53 -2.77 -34.78
N ILE A 356 -12.80 -1.55 -35.25
CA ILE A 356 -12.24 -0.29 -34.70
C ILE A 356 -12.75 -0.02 -33.29
N GLU A 357 -14.02 -0.31 -33.03
CA GLU A 357 -14.60 -0.09 -31.72
C GLU A 357 -14.02 -1.02 -30.67
N ILE A 358 -13.89 -2.32 -30.99
CA ILE A 358 -13.22 -3.27 -30.09
C ILE A 358 -11.77 -2.87 -29.87
N THR A 359 -11.05 -2.45 -30.91
CA THR A 359 -9.67 -1.96 -30.78
C THR A 359 -9.57 -0.74 -29.83
N SER A 360 -10.51 0.19 -29.92
CA SER A 360 -10.58 1.35 -29.03
C SER A 360 -10.75 0.94 -27.55
N ARG A 361 -11.66 -0.04 -27.26
CA ARG A 361 -11.87 -0.57 -25.90
C ARG A 361 -10.62 -1.30 -25.42
N VAL A 362 -9.97 -2.08 -26.26
CA VAL A 362 -8.70 -2.75 -25.93
C VAL A 362 -7.59 -1.76 -25.58
N LEU A 363 -7.48 -0.64 -26.28
CA LEU A 363 -6.52 0.42 -25.93
C LEU A 363 -6.83 1.02 -24.56
N SER A 364 -8.11 1.26 -24.27
CA SER A 364 -8.55 1.73 -22.95
C SER A 364 -8.23 0.70 -21.84
N MET A 365 -8.46 -0.59 -22.12
CA MET A 365 -8.11 -1.66 -21.18
C MET A 365 -6.59 -1.71 -20.93
N LYS A 366 -5.75 -1.58 -21.97
CA LYS A 366 -4.29 -1.54 -21.81
C LYS A 366 -3.82 -0.40 -20.89
N ASN A 367 -4.38 0.78 -21.05
CA ASN A 367 -4.06 1.91 -20.19
C ASN A 367 -4.41 1.63 -18.73
N LEU A 368 -5.61 1.09 -18.45
CA LEU A 368 -6.03 0.72 -17.10
C LEU A 368 -5.14 -0.37 -16.50
N VAL A 369 -4.73 -1.35 -17.30
CA VAL A 369 -3.83 -2.44 -16.85
C VAL A 369 -2.46 -1.88 -16.45
N GLU A 370 -1.90 -0.93 -17.20
CA GLU A 370 -0.62 -0.30 -16.86
C GLU A 370 -0.74 0.56 -15.61
N GLU A 371 -1.83 1.33 -15.46
CA GLU A 371 -2.09 2.07 -14.23
C GLU A 371 -2.21 1.16 -12.99
N ILE A 372 -2.88 0.01 -13.12
CA ILE A 372 -2.95 -0.99 -12.05
C ILE A 372 -1.54 -1.52 -11.73
N ARG A 373 -0.75 -1.82 -12.75
CA ARG A 373 0.62 -2.32 -12.60
C ARG A 373 1.52 -1.35 -11.83
N GLU A 374 1.45 -0.06 -12.14
CA GLU A 374 2.18 0.97 -11.40
C GLU A 374 1.76 1.04 -9.92
N GLN A 375 0.46 0.95 -9.64
CA GLN A 375 -0.04 0.99 -8.26
C GLN A 375 0.37 -0.25 -7.45
N ILE A 376 0.39 -1.43 -8.07
CA ILE A 376 0.80 -2.69 -7.42
C ILE A 376 2.27 -2.64 -6.99
N GLN A 377 3.14 -1.95 -7.72
CA GLN A 377 4.55 -1.81 -7.34
C GLN A 377 4.75 -1.14 -5.99
N ASN A 378 3.76 -0.39 -5.52
CA ASN A 378 3.77 0.29 -4.22
C ASN A 378 3.06 -0.50 -3.10
N LEU A 379 2.50 -1.69 -3.39
CA LEU A 379 1.84 -2.57 -2.42
C LEU A 379 2.79 -3.66 -1.88
N VAL A 380 2.73 -3.87 -0.55
CA VAL A 380 3.46 -4.94 0.15
C VAL A 380 2.47 -5.88 0.81
#